data_ee5a106ff54e2817148b47554d70d0c7
#
_entry.id   ee5a106ff54e2817148b47554d70d0c7
#
_cell.length_a   1.000
_cell.length_b   1.000
_cell.length_c   1.000
_cell.angle_alpha   90.00
_cell.angle_beta   90.00
_cell.angle_gamma   90.00
#
_symmetry.space_group_name_H-M   'P 1'
#
loop_
_entity.id
_entity.type
_entity.pdbx_description
1 polymer ?
#
loop_
_entity_poly.entity_id
_entity_poly.type
_entity_poly.pdbx_seq_one_letter_code
_entity_poly.pdbx_strand_id
1 'polypeptide(L)'
;TRTRTKNELGSDSGRWHHSFKRVRAAHTVMIGVGLAVCFRANVWNIGAEGQLTAGALLGAALPILLPSFQSWPVMVLMIMLGAVGGALLGAIPAFLKTRFGANEILTSLMLVYVAQLLLDWLVRGPWRDPKGFNFPKSAAFEGWQLLPTLGDGRVHFGAALAIIAVAVLAIVL
;
A
#
# COMPACT_ATOMS: atom_id res chain seq x y z
N THR A 1 -9.80 6.45 -39.17
CA THR A 1 -8.56 6.52 -38.35
C THR A 1 -8.31 7.97 -37.98
N ARG A 2 -8.73 8.39 -36.77
CA ARG A 2 -8.60 9.79 -36.31
C ARG A 2 -7.17 9.96 -35.82
N THR A 3 -6.35 10.70 -36.55
CA THR A 3 -4.98 11.08 -36.14
C THR A 3 -5.08 11.97 -34.90
N ARG A 4 -4.64 11.43 -33.78
CA ARG A 4 -4.56 12.15 -32.49
C ARG A 4 -3.55 13.28 -32.62
N THR A 5 -3.97 14.53 -32.40
CA THR A 5 -3.11 15.69 -32.60
C THR A 5 -2.02 15.78 -31.53
N LYS A 6 -0.84 16.38 -31.85
CA LYS A 6 0.28 16.56 -30.91
C LYS A 6 -0.12 17.30 -29.62
N ASN A 7 -1.15 18.15 -29.68
CA ASN A 7 -1.67 18.88 -28.54
C ASN A 7 -2.42 17.97 -27.54
N GLU A 8 -3.13 16.95 -28.03
CA GLU A 8 -3.80 15.97 -27.14
C GLU A 8 -2.78 15.07 -26.39
N LEU A 9 -1.69 14.70 -27.08
CA LEU A 9 -0.59 13.93 -26.47
C LEU A 9 0.15 14.73 -25.38
N GLY A 10 0.37 16.03 -25.61
CA GLY A 10 1.00 16.91 -24.62
C GLY A 10 0.13 17.17 -23.38
N SER A 11 -1.18 17.35 -23.58
CA SER A 11 -2.13 17.54 -22.45
C SER A 11 -2.33 16.27 -21.64
N ASP A 12 -2.27 15.10 -22.29
CA ASP A 12 -2.36 13.81 -21.60
C ASP A 12 -1.10 13.55 -20.76
N SER A 13 0.10 13.80 -21.28
CA SER A 13 1.33 13.61 -20.50
C SER A 13 1.38 14.48 -19.25
N GLY A 14 0.95 15.73 -19.33
CA GLY A 14 0.85 16.62 -18.18
C GLY A 14 -0.13 16.12 -17.10
N ARG A 15 -1.30 15.62 -17.51
CA ARG A 15 -2.30 15.04 -16.60
C ARG A 15 -1.80 13.77 -15.90
N TRP A 16 -1.05 12.92 -16.59
CA TRP A 16 -0.42 11.74 -16.01
C TRP A 16 0.57 12.12 -14.91
N HIS A 17 1.45 13.06 -15.16
CA HIS A 17 2.43 13.52 -14.17
C HIS A 17 1.79 14.10 -12.91
N HIS A 18 0.73 14.90 -13.04
CA HIS A 18 0.03 15.46 -11.88
C HIS A 18 -0.72 14.40 -11.06
N SER A 19 -1.29 13.38 -11.70
CA SER A 19 -1.97 12.29 -11.01
C SER A 19 -1.00 11.41 -10.23
N PHE A 20 0.15 11.04 -10.81
CA PHE A 20 1.18 10.27 -10.11
C PHE A 20 1.75 11.03 -8.91
N LYS A 21 1.97 12.34 -9.03
CA LYS A 21 2.45 13.17 -7.91
C LYS A 21 1.46 13.20 -6.75
N ARG A 22 0.14 13.31 -7.00
CA ARG A 22 -0.89 13.32 -5.96
C ARG A 22 -1.00 11.98 -5.22
N VAL A 23 -0.97 10.87 -5.93
CA VAL A 23 -1.04 9.53 -5.32
C VAL A 23 0.19 9.30 -4.45
N ARG A 24 1.39 9.61 -4.94
CA ARG A 24 2.62 9.51 -4.14
C ARG A 24 2.58 10.43 -2.91
N ALA A 25 2.10 11.66 -3.06
CA ALA A 25 1.98 12.60 -1.95
C ALA A 25 1.07 12.05 -0.84
N ALA A 26 -0.08 11.47 -1.17
CA ALA A 26 -0.99 10.89 -0.19
C ALA A 26 -0.33 9.76 0.62
N HIS A 27 0.39 8.84 -0.06
CA HIS A 27 1.12 7.78 0.62
C HIS A 27 2.23 8.33 1.54
N THR A 28 3.00 9.31 1.04
CA THR A 28 4.08 9.92 1.82
C THR A 28 3.55 10.63 3.07
N VAL A 29 2.43 11.34 2.95
CA VAL A 29 1.79 12.01 4.09
C VAL A 29 1.30 11.00 5.12
N MET A 30 0.63 9.91 4.70
CA MET A 30 0.19 8.85 5.62
C MET A 30 1.37 8.23 6.39
N ILE A 31 2.44 7.89 5.69
CA ILE A 31 3.65 7.33 6.30
C ILE A 31 4.26 8.35 7.26
N GLY A 32 4.38 9.63 6.85
CA GLY A 32 4.96 10.69 7.66
C GLY A 32 4.20 10.93 8.98
N VAL A 33 2.87 10.91 8.93
CA VAL A 33 2.04 11.06 10.14
C VAL A 33 2.16 9.83 11.05
N GLY A 34 2.15 8.62 10.49
CA GLY A 34 2.40 7.39 11.26
C GLY A 34 3.76 7.41 11.95
N LEU A 35 4.81 7.88 11.26
CA LEU A 35 6.15 8.03 11.83
C LEU A 35 6.20 9.12 12.92
N ALA A 36 5.47 10.23 12.78
CA ALA A 36 5.39 11.27 13.79
C ALA A 36 4.84 10.74 15.12
N VAL A 37 3.83 9.85 15.07
CA VAL A 37 3.31 9.15 16.26
C VAL A 37 4.39 8.27 16.89
N CYS A 38 5.09 7.50 16.08
CA CYS A 38 6.18 6.64 16.56
C CYS A 38 7.29 7.45 17.23
N PHE A 39 7.70 8.56 16.63
CA PHE A 39 8.75 9.43 17.18
C PHE A 39 8.31 10.08 18.51
N ARG A 40 7.05 10.46 18.62
CA ARG A 40 6.51 11.00 19.88
C ARG A 40 6.48 9.92 20.99
N ALA A 41 6.27 8.68 20.63
CA ALA A 41 6.37 7.52 21.54
C ALA A 41 7.83 7.08 21.79
N ASN A 42 8.83 7.83 21.30
CA ASN A 42 10.26 7.47 21.37
C ASN A 42 10.58 6.09 20.75
N VAL A 43 9.86 5.73 19.67
CA VAL A 43 10.06 4.52 18.89
C VAL A 43 10.54 4.90 17.49
N TRP A 44 11.76 4.51 17.15
CA TRP A 44 12.35 4.80 15.84
C TRP A 44 12.02 3.67 14.86
N ASN A 45 10.92 3.82 14.13
CA ASN A 45 10.48 2.84 13.15
C ASN A 45 10.91 3.25 11.74
N ILE A 46 11.93 2.58 11.19
CA ILE A 46 12.37 2.74 9.79
C ILE A 46 11.68 1.70 8.87
N GLY A 47 10.82 0.84 9.44
CA GLY A 47 10.18 -0.27 8.76
C GLY A 47 8.88 0.06 8.00
N ALA A 48 8.52 1.34 7.81
CA ALA A 48 7.24 1.74 7.21
C ALA A 48 7.03 1.15 5.80
N GLU A 49 8.07 1.05 4.98
CA GLU A 49 8.01 0.43 3.65
C GLU A 49 7.68 -1.07 3.72
N GLY A 50 8.31 -1.79 4.65
CA GLY A 50 8.02 -3.21 4.89
C GLY A 50 6.59 -3.42 5.41
N GLN A 51 6.12 -2.53 6.29
CA GLN A 51 4.74 -2.58 6.80
C GLN A 51 3.72 -2.34 5.68
N LEU A 52 4.00 -1.39 4.77
CA LEU A 52 3.18 -1.17 3.59
C LEU A 52 3.16 -2.40 2.68
N THR A 53 4.32 -2.99 2.43
CA THR A 53 4.46 -4.21 1.62
C THR A 53 3.71 -5.38 2.24
N ALA A 54 3.87 -5.65 3.53
CA ALA A 54 3.16 -6.71 4.24
C ALA A 54 1.64 -6.48 4.25
N GLY A 55 1.21 -5.23 4.44
CA GLY A 55 -0.18 -4.84 4.33
C GLY A 55 -0.74 -5.09 2.93
N ALA A 56 -0.01 -4.68 1.89
CA ALA A 56 -0.39 -4.90 0.51
C ALA A 56 -0.49 -6.40 0.17
N LEU A 57 0.45 -7.21 0.66
CA LEU A 57 0.43 -8.67 0.47
C LEU A 57 -0.79 -9.29 1.15
N LEU A 58 -1.05 -8.97 2.41
CA LEU A 58 -2.18 -9.57 3.12
C LEU A 58 -3.53 -9.11 2.55
N GLY A 59 -3.66 -7.85 2.16
CA GLY A 59 -4.85 -7.32 1.49
C GLY A 59 -5.08 -7.94 0.10
N ALA A 60 -4.00 -8.14 -0.68
CA ALA A 60 -4.07 -8.75 -2.00
C ALA A 60 -4.26 -10.28 -1.97
N ALA A 61 -3.95 -10.94 -0.86
CA ALA A 61 -4.12 -12.38 -0.73
C ALA A 61 -5.58 -12.81 -0.96
N LEU A 62 -6.53 -12.03 -0.46
CA LEU A 62 -7.95 -12.38 -0.55
C LEU A 62 -8.46 -12.52 -2.00
N PRO A 63 -8.32 -11.50 -2.87
CA PRO A 63 -8.79 -11.62 -4.25
C PRO A 63 -7.99 -12.59 -5.11
N ILE A 64 -6.72 -12.85 -4.74
CA ILE A 64 -5.87 -13.82 -5.47
C ILE A 64 -6.26 -15.25 -5.10
N LEU A 65 -6.55 -15.53 -3.83
CA LEU A 65 -6.89 -16.86 -3.35
C LEU A 65 -8.37 -17.21 -3.56
N LEU A 66 -9.25 -16.20 -3.57
CA LEU A 66 -10.71 -16.37 -3.67
C LEU A 66 -11.30 -15.51 -4.80
N PRO A 67 -10.96 -15.78 -6.07
CA PRO A 67 -11.39 -14.96 -7.22
C PRO A 67 -12.91 -15.00 -7.45
N SER A 68 -13.63 -15.99 -6.89
CA SER A 68 -15.06 -16.16 -7.06
C SER A 68 -15.90 -15.17 -6.23
N PHE A 69 -15.33 -14.54 -5.22
CA PHE A 69 -16.05 -13.58 -4.35
C PHE A 69 -15.95 -12.16 -4.92
N GLN A 70 -16.84 -11.83 -5.84
CA GLN A 70 -16.92 -10.50 -6.47
C GLN A 70 -18.00 -9.66 -5.80
N SER A 71 -17.68 -9.02 -4.67
CA SER A 71 -18.62 -8.11 -4.03
C SER A 71 -17.91 -6.97 -3.28
N TRP A 72 -18.58 -5.83 -3.13
CA TRP A 72 -18.02 -4.66 -2.46
C TRP A 72 -17.58 -4.89 -0.99
N PRO A 73 -18.21 -5.75 -0.17
CA PRO A 73 -17.71 -6.07 1.16
C PRO A 73 -16.31 -6.67 1.16
N VAL A 74 -15.93 -7.37 0.08
CA VAL A 74 -14.59 -7.95 -0.06
C VAL A 74 -13.52 -6.85 -0.13
N MET A 75 -13.82 -5.72 -0.78
CA MET A 75 -12.93 -4.57 -0.80
C MET A 75 -12.68 -4.01 0.60
N VAL A 76 -13.71 -3.91 1.43
CA VAL A 76 -13.54 -3.48 2.83
C VAL A 76 -12.67 -4.47 3.60
N LEU A 77 -12.91 -5.77 3.39
CA LEU A 77 -12.12 -6.82 4.02
C LEU A 77 -10.64 -6.78 3.56
N MET A 78 -10.37 -6.49 2.29
CA MET A 78 -9.00 -6.28 1.78
C MET A 78 -8.29 -5.13 2.50
N ILE A 79 -8.99 -4.01 2.73
CA ILE A 79 -8.44 -2.85 3.46
C ILE A 79 -8.16 -3.23 4.92
N MET A 80 -9.07 -3.93 5.57
CA MET A 80 -8.91 -4.38 6.95
C MET A 80 -7.75 -5.37 7.09
N LEU A 81 -7.65 -6.35 6.20
CA LEU A 81 -6.52 -7.29 6.16
C LEU A 81 -5.20 -6.57 5.88
N GLY A 82 -5.21 -5.58 4.98
CA GLY A 82 -4.05 -4.74 4.71
C GLY A 82 -3.58 -3.99 5.96
N ALA A 83 -4.50 -3.39 6.70
CA ALA A 83 -4.19 -2.73 7.96
C ALA A 83 -3.63 -3.70 9.01
N VAL A 84 -4.22 -4.88 9.14
CA VAL A 84 -3.74 -5.95 10.03
C VAL A 84 -2.34 -6.42 9.62
N GLY A 85 -2.08 -6.63 8.32
CA GLY A 85 -0.76 -7.06 7.83
C GLY A 85 0.34 -6.07 8.15
N GLY A 86 0.09 -4.78 7.92
CA GLY A 86 1.02 -3.70 8.29
C GLY A 86 1.24 -3.60 9.79
N ALA A 87 0.17 -3.70 10.58
CA ALA A 87 0.22 -3.67 12.04
C ALA A 87 0.99 -4.85 12.64
N LEU A 88 0.79 -6.05 12.12
CA LEU A 88 1.49 -7.26 12.57
C LEU A 88 3.00 -7.14 12.33
N LEU A 89 3.41 -6.69 11.13
CA LEU A 89 4.82 -6.50 10.85
C LEU A 89 5.43 -5.40 11.74
N GLY A 90 4.69 -4.32 12.00
CA GLY A 90 5.13 -3.24 12.91
C GLY A 90 5.16 -3.65 14.39
N ALA A 91 4.31 -4.59 14.80
CA ALA A 91 4.30 -5.11 16.16
C ALA A 91 5.55 -5.92 16.51
N ILE A 92 6.20 -6.55 15.52
CA ILE A 92 7.40 -7.38 15.77
C ILE A 92 8.55 -6.56 16.39
N PRO A 93 9.03 -5.45 15.77
CA PRO A 93 10.12 -4.67 16.36
C PRO A 93 9.70 -4.01 17.68
N ALA A 94 8.43 -3.62 17.84
CA ALA A 94 7.92 -3.08 19.09
C ALA A 94 7.95 -4.12 20.22
N PHE A 95 7.52 -5.34 19.96
CA PHE A 95 7.58 -6.46 20.90
C PHE A 95 9.03 -6.82 21.26
N LEU A 96 9.92 -6.92 20.28
CA LEU A 96 11.33 -7.22 20.51
C LEU A 96 12.02 -6.13 21.34
N LYS A 97 11.69 -4.86 21.11
CA LYS A 97 12.19 -3.75 21.91
C LYS A 97 11.71 -3.84 23.35
N THR A 98 10.41 -4.01 23.57
CA THR A 98 9.81 -4.00 24.91
C THR A 98 10.17 -5.22 25.72
N ARG A 99 10.29 -6.40 25.11
CA ARG A 99 10.52 -7.67 25.81
C ARG A 99 11.98 -8.03 25.98
N PHE A 100 12.81 -7.68 24.99
CA PHE A 100 14.22 -8.10 24.93
C PHE A 100 15.20 -6.93 24.85
N GLY A 101 14.73 -5.68 24.82
CA GLY A 101 15.59 -4.51 24.66
C GLY A 101 16.30 -4.44 23.30
N ALA A 102 15.77 -5.14 22.28
CA ALA A 102 16.38 -5.16 20.96
C ALA A 102 16.33 -3.77 20.29
N ASN A 103 17.30 -3.50 19.41
CA ASN A 103 17.33 -2.26 18.67
C ASN A 103 16.22 -2.27 17.57
N GLU A 104 15.21 -1.41 17.76
CA GLU A 104 14.06 -1.31 16.86
C GLU A 104 14.42 -0.82 15.45
N ILE A 105 15.48 -0.02 15.31
CA ILE A 105 15.97 0.47 14.02
C ILE A 105 16.47 -0.70 13.18
N LEU A 106 17.32 -1.53 13.76
CA LEU A 106 17.87 -2.70 13.06
C LEU A 106 16.79 -3.73 12.76
N THR A 107 15.93 -4.04 13.73
CA THR A 107 14.88 -5.04 13.55
C THR A 107 13.84 -4.60 12.53
N SER A 108 13.42 -3.33 12.54
CA SER A 108 12.48 -2.81 11.55
C SER A 108 13.09 -2.80 10.14
N LEU A 109 14.36 -2.42 10.00
CA LEU A 109 15.06 -2.44 8.71
C LEU A 109 15.20 -3.88 8.15
N MET A 110 15.56 -4.85 9.00
CA MET A 110 15.64 -6.26 8.57
C MET A 110 14.28 -6.78 8.10
N LEU A 111 13.19 -6.39 8.75
CA LEU A 111 11.85 -6.78 8.35
C LEU A 111 11.41 -6.18 7.03
N VAL A 112 11.93 -5.01 6.63
CA VAL A 112 11.71 -4.46 5.27
C VAL A 112 12.25 -5.44 4.23
N TYR A 113 13.49 -5.90 4.39
CA TYR A 113 14.08 -6.87 3.45
C TYR A 113 13.31 -8.20 3.43
N VAL A 114 12.88 -8.69 4.59
CA VAL A 114 12.05 -9.91 4.67
C VAL A 114 10.74 -9.72 3.90
N ALA A 115 10.06 -8.59 4.07
CA ALA A 115 8.82 -8.30 3.37
C ALA A 115 9.02 -8.19 1.84
N GLN A 116 10.12 -7.57 1.40
CA GLN A 116 10.45 -7.46 -0.02
C GLN A 116 10.81 -8.82 -0.64
N LEU A 117 11.59 -9.64 0.05
CA LEU A 117 11.91 -11.00 -0.41
C LEU A 117 10.66 -11.87 -0.47
N LEU A 118 9.75 -11.74 0.49
CA LEU A 118 8.46 -12.43 0.48
C LEU A 118 7.60 -12.00 -0.71
N LEU A 119 7.53 -10.70 -1.00
CA LEU A 119 6.85 -10.17 -2.17
C LEU A 119 7.44 -10.77 -3.46
N ASP A 120 8.76 -10.72 -3.60
CA ASP A 120 9.45 -11.23 -4.80
C ASP A 120 9.20 -12.73 -5.00
N TRP A 121 9.26 -13.51 -3.91
CA TRP A 121 8.96 -14.94 -3.94
C TRP A 121 7.51 -15.23 -4.35
N LEU A 122 6.53 -14.50 -3.80
CA LEU A 122 5.12 -14.67 -4.11
C LEU A 122 4.83 -14.34 -5.58
N VAL A 123 5.34 -13.22 -6.08
CA VAL A 123 5.08 -12.73 -7.44
C VAL A 123 5.78 -13.57 -8.51
N ARG A 124 6.93 -14.18 -8.18
CA ARG A 124 7.63 -15.11 -9.08
C ARG A 124 7.08 -16.54 -9.01
N GLY A 125 6.46 -16.89 -7.88
CA GLY A 125 5.94 -18.24 -7.62
C GLY A 125 4.41 -18.31 -7.63
N PRO A 126 3.78 -18.50 -6.45
CA PRO A 126 2.37 -18.87 -6.36
C PRO A 126 1.38 -17.80 -6.85
N TRP A 127 1.77 -16.51 -6.84
CA TRP A 127 0.92 -15.39 -7.27
C TRP A 127 1.23 -14.89 -8.67
N ARG A 128 2.09 -15.59 -9.39
CA ARG A 128 2.48 -15.20 -10.74
C ARG A 128 1.29 -15.22 -11.69
N ASP A 129 1.13 -14.14 -12.46
CA ASP A 129 0.13 -14.06 -13.52
C ASP A 129 0.44 -15.05 -14.66
N PRO A 130 -0.43 -16.04 -14.95
CA PRO A 130 -0.23 -16.97 -16.07
C PRO A 130 -0.18 -16.27 -17.43
N LYS A 131 -0.80 -15.09 -17.56
CA LYS A 131 -0.85 -14.29 -18.79
C LYS A 131 0.29 -13.25 -18.86
N GLY A 132 1.18 -13.24 -17.89
CA GLY A 132 2.19 -12.18 -17.71
C GLY A 132 3.47 -12.33 -18.54
N PHE A 133 3.53 -13.19 -19.58
CA PHE A 133 4.71 -13.37 -20.43
C PHE A 133 6.04 -13.51 -19.66
N ASN A 134 6.02 -14.25 -18.59
CA ASN A 134 7.17 -14.50 -17.71
C ASN A 134 7.64 -13.30 -16.87
N PHE A 135 6.96 -12.15 -16.91
CA PHE A 135 7.24 -11.04 -16.01
C PHE A 135 6.85 -11.38 -14.57
N PRO A 136 7.64 -10.95 -13.57
CA PRO A 136 7.32 -11.12 -12.15
C PRO A 136 6.22 -10.13 -11.74
N LYS A 137 4.97 -10.47 -12.01
CA LYS A 137 3.78 -9.71 -11.62
C LYS A 137 2.65 -10.63 -11.23
N SER A 138 1.80 -10.20 -10.31
CA SER A 138 0.52 -10.84 -10.01
C SER A 138 -0.52 -10.51 -11.08
N ALA A 139 -1.63 -11.25 -11.10
CA ALA A 139 -2.77 -10.91 -11.92
C ALA A 139 -3.24 -9.46 -11.64
N ALA A 140 -3.68 -8.76 -12.69
CA ALA A 140 -4.22 -7.41 -12.52
C ALA A 140 -5.53 -7.46 -11.75
N PHE A 141 -5.73 -6.49 -10.87
CA PHE A 141 -6.97 -6.33 -10.14
C PHE A 141 -8.11 -5.97 -11.09
N GLU A 142 -9.26 -6.58 -10.90
CA GLU A 142 -10.50 -6.28 -11.62
C GLU A 142 -11.16 -5.01 -11.09
N GLY A 143 -12.12 -4.45 -11.86
CA GLY A 143 -12.75 -3.17 -11.51
C GLY A 143 -13.42 -3.12 -10.13
N TRP A 144 -13.96 -4.23 -9.65
CA TRP A 144 -14.60 -4.34 -8.33
C TRP A 144 -13.59 -4.35 -7.15
N GLN A 145 -12.33 -4.65 -7.43
CA GLN A 145 -11.22 -4.65 -6.48
C GLN A 145 -10.55 -3.28 -6.37
N LEU A 146 -10.90 -2.37 -7.26
CA LEU A 146 -10.34 -1.03 -7.29
C LEU A 146 -11.23 -0.07 -6.51
N LEU A 147 -10.63 0.77 -5.69
CA LEU A 147 -11.35 1.84 -5.02
C LEU A 147 -11.98 2.79 -6.04
N PRO A 148 -13.27 3.17 -5.87
CA PRO A 148 -13.92 4.10 -6.77
C PRO A 148 -13.17 5.43 -6.83
N THR A 149 -13.14 6.05 -8.00
CA THR A 149 -12.55 7.36 -8.21
C THR A 149 -13.51 8.46 -7.76
N LEU A 150 -13.00 9.50 -7.14
CA LEU A 150 -13.76 10.71 -6.78
C LEU A 150 -13.92 11.59 -8.03
N GLY A 151 -15.10 11.55 -8.65
CA GLY A 151 -15.43 12.34 -9.84
C GLY A 151 -14.67 11.89 -11.11
N ASP A 152 -14.58 12.77 -12.09
CA ASP A 152 -13.85 12.54 -13.37
C ASP A 152 -12.33 12.52 -13.22
N GLY A 153 -11.82 12.66 -11.98
CA GLY A 153 -10.40 12.63 -11.66
C GLY A 153 -9.89 11.22 -11.33
N ARG A 154 -8.58 11.05 -11.36
CA ARG A 154 -7.89 9.81 -10.95
C ARG A 154 -7.60 9.73 -9.44
N VAL A 155 -8.28 10.55 -8.64
CA VAL A 155 -8.16 10.53 -7.19
C VAL A 155 -9.10 9.44 -6.67
N HIS A 156 -8.52 8.38 -6.11
CA HIS A 156 -9.28 7.30 -5.50
C HIS A 156 -9.80 7.70 -4.12
N PHE A 157 -10.89 7.08 -3.69
CA PHE A 157 -11.47 7.24 -2.36
C PHE A 157 -10.45 6.97 -1.23
N GLY A 158 -9.39 6.22 -1.52
CA GLY A 158 -8.25 6.01 -0.63
C GLY A 158 -7.54 7.31 -0.19
N ALA A 159 -7.56 8.37 -1.01
CA ALA A 159 -7.02 9.67 -0.60
C ALA A 159 -7.87 10.34 0.48
N ALA A 160 -9.19 10.19 0.43
CA ALA A 160 -10.09 10.67 1.48
C ALA A 160 -9.88 9.89 2.79
N LEU A 161 -9.73 8.57 2.72
CA LEU A 161 -9.38 7.75 3.88
C LEU A 161 -8.03 8.14 4.49
N ALA A 162 -7.05 8.49 3.66
CA ALA A 162 -5.76 8.99 4.12
C ALA A 162 -5.90 10.29 4.91
N ILE A 163 -6.69 11.25 4.41
CA ILE A 163 -6.93 12.54 5.09
C ILE A 163 -7.66 12.31 6.42
N ILE A 164 -8.66 11.42 6.44
CA ILE A 164 -9.38 11.06 7.67
C ILE A 164 -8.42 10.44 8.69
N ALA A 165 -7.58 9.50 8.27
CA ALA A 165 -6.60 8.88 9.15
C ALA A 165 -5.62 9.91 9.73
N VAL A 166 -5.14 10.86 8.91
CA VAL A 166 -4.28 11.96 9.35
C VAL A 166 -5.01 12.84 10.36
N ALA A 167 -6.26 13.20 10.11
CA ALA A 167 -7.05 14.03 11.02
C ALA A 167 -7.30 13.33 12.37
N VAL A 168 -7.65 12.05 12.35
CA VAL A 168 -7.81 11.23 13.57
C VAL A 168 -6.52 11.16 14.37
N LEU A 169 -5.41 10.91 13.71
CA LEU A 169 -4.10 10.88 14.37
C LEU A 169 -3.69 12.22 14.94
N ALA A 170 -3.99 13.34 14.25
CA ALA A 170 -3.72 14.69 14.73
C ALA A 170 -4.55 15.07 15.98
N ILE A 171 -5.74 14.45 16.14
CA ILE A 171 -6.58 14.66 17.35
C ILE A 171 -6.05 13.81 18.52
N VAL A 172 -5.52 12.64 18.25
CA VAL A 172 -4.99 11.71 19.27
C VAL A 172 -3.61 12.15 19.78
N LEU A 173 -2.85 12.88 18.97
CA LEU A 173 -1.52 13.42 19.30
C LEU A 173 -1.59 14.73 20.09
#